data_ec890ba9c8dfd68e358ec23e21f1484d
#
_entry.id   ec890ba9c8dfd68e358ec23e21f1484d
#
_cell.length_a   1.000
_cell.length_b   1.000
_cell.length_c   1.000
_cell.angle_alpha   90.00
_cell.angle_beta   90.00
_cell.angle_gamma   90.00
#
_symmetry.space_group_name_H-M   'P 1'
#
loop_
_entity.id
_entity.type
_entity.pdbx_description
1 polymer ?
#
loop_
_entity_poly.entity_id
_entity_poly.type
_entity_poly.pdbx_seq_one_letter_code
_entity_poly.pdbx_strand_id
1 'polypeptide(L)'
;MDRAQELNGKNTLPELLFSACKTWGPREALREYDRKSAQWQSVSYSQLATRIDAWRRSFAALGLETGDRVGILLPNGVHHVCADMAAMANGLIPVPLHAIDTPGACRFLLSDSGARVLVTNRRSRWEQIRAVPEGELALRHVVLTEEENEESDADRLPLLPLANFLHLGEAFAGEPPLASDPEAPACVIYTSGTTGRPKGVVLSQANIVANVRATLHCVSPKVGDVFLSFLPLSHMFERTAGYYLALATGCTIVYNRSVLLLAEDLRQVHPDVIISVPRIYEKIYGRIRKRLEKAGCLERTFFEWAVQTGWRDFARRNGIPCDQSGAWRDGFVRAFVLPKVSHLLLSQFGGKLRIAISGGAALNMEVAKLFCGLGLPIIQGYGMTETSPIIAGNSLEENHPDTVGRPFRGVEVRLGEGDEIQVRGPSVTKSYWKRPDAVEAAFTEDGWFRTGDVGEFTPEGLLRIKGRIKEIIVTSTGEKIAPTDLENALETDPLFEQTYVVGENRPFLTLVAVLQGEEWKRTAEGLG
;
A
#
# COMPACT_ATOMS: atom_id res chain seq x y z
N MET A 1 11.59 -16.43 20.44
CA MET A 1 12.08 -16.97 19.16
C MET A 1 12.11 -15.82 18.16
N ASP A 2 13.23 -15.66 17.50
CA ASP A 2 13.38 -14.63 16.46
C ASP A 2 12.49 -15.05 15.28
N ARG A 3 11.45 -14.25 14.95
CA ARG A 3 10.49 -14.53 13.88
C ARG A 3 11.10 -14.56 12.49
N ALA A 4 12.23 -13.88 12.31
CA ALA A 4 13.03 -14.02 11.11
C ALA A 4 13.48 -15.47 10.91
N GLN A 5 13.68 -16.25 12.01
CA GLN A 5 14.00 -17.66 11.94
C GLN A 5 12.82 -18.55 11.53
N GLU A 6 11.58 -18.18 11.88
CA GLU A 6 10.39 -18.96 11.47
C GLU A 6 10.12 -18.86 9.96
N LEU A 7 10.50 -17.75 9.32
CA LEU A 7 10.41 -17.58 7.87
C LEU A 7 11.63 -18.13 7.11
N ASN A 8 12.70 -18.54 7.82
CA ASN A 8 13.89 -19.13 7.18
C ASN A 8 13.53 -20.47 6.52
N GLY A 9 14.08 -20.65 5.32
CA GLY A 9 13.84 -21.87 4.54
C GLY A 9 12.54 -21.91 3.75
N LYS A 10 11.71 -20.85 3.81
CA LYS A 10 10.49 -20.69 2.98
C LYS A 10 10.79 -19.69 1.88
N ASN A 11 10.88 -20.11 0.65
CA ASN A 11 11.38 -19.28 -0.44
C ASN A 11 10.29 -18.80 -1.40
N THR A 12 9.04 -19.26 -1.20
CA THR A 12 7.88 -18.83 -1.96
C THR A 12 6.76 -18.33 -1.05
N LEU A 13 5.87 -17.48 -1.58
CA LEU A 13 4.70 -16.98 -0.84
C LEU A 13 3.73 -18.10 -0.46
N PRO A 14 3.42 -19.08 -1.36
CA PRO A 14 2.63 -20.24 -0.96
C PRO A 14 3.22 -21.03 0.21
N GLU A 15 4.55 -21.25 0.24
CA GLU A 15 5.23 -21.93 1.36
C GLU A 15 5.06 -21.15 2.67
N LEU A 16 5.22 -19.82 2.64
CA LEU A 16 5.00 -18.97 3.80
C LEU A 16 3.57 -19.10 4.32
N LEU A 17 2.58 -18.99 3.44
CA LEU A 17 1.18 -19.05 3.82
C LEU A 17 0.76 -20.43 4.32
N PHE A 18 1.11 -21.52 3.62
CA PHE A 18 0.73 -22.86 4.06
C PHE A 18 1.42 -23.24 5.38
N SER A 19 2.65 -22.78 5.60
CA SER A 19 3.32 -22.90 6.90
C SER A 19 2.57 -22.15 7.99
N ALA A 20 2.12 -20.93 7.71
CA ALA A 20 1.31 -20.12 8.63
C ALA A 20 -0.03 -20.82 8.95
N CYS A 21 -0.72 -21.32 7.93
CA CYS A 21 -1.97 -22.05 8.09
C CYS A 21 -1.81 -23.31 8.96
N LYS A 22 -0.69 -24.01 8.80
CA LYS A 22 -0.38 -25.18 9.64
C LYS A 22 -0.06 -24.77 11.09
N THR A 23 0.68 -23.67 11.27
CA THR A 23 1.13 -23.24 12.61
C THR A 23 0.00 -22.63 13.44
N TRP A 24 -0.86 -21.80 12.80
CA TRP A 24 -1.87 -21.00 13.48
C TRP A 24 -3.31 -21.41 13.13
N GLY A 25 -3.54 -22.62 12.66
CA GLY A 25 -4.81 -23.15 12.15
C GLY A 25 -6.09 -22.59 12.77
N PRO A 26 -6.32 -22.69 14.10
CA PRO A 26 -7.56 -22.23 14.72
C PRO A 26 -7.67 -20.70 14.88
N ARG A 27 -6.56 -19.95 14.68
CA ARG A 27 -6.58 -18.49 14.81
C ARG A 27 -7.29 -17.83 13.64
N GLU A 28 -7.87 -16.66 13.89
CA GLU A 28 -8.43 -15.81 12.86
C GLU A 28 -7.32 -15.30 11.92
N ALA A 29 -7.49 -15.52 10.62
CA ALA A 29 -6.59 -15.02 9.57
C ALA A 29 -7.17 -13.78 8.89
N LEU A 30 -8.44 -13.85 8.52
CA LEU A 30 -9.14 -12.81 7.78
C LEU A 30 -10.47 -12.48 8.44
N ARG A 31 -10.89 -11.22 8.32
CA ARG A 31 -12.22 -10.76 8.69
C ARG A 31 -12.75 -9.79 7.65
N GLU A 32 -13.93 -10.02 7.15
CA GLU A 32 -14.62 -9.13 6.22
C GLU A 32 -16.07 -8.87 6.64
N TYR A 33 -16.61 -7.75 6.19
CA TYR A 33 -17.99 -7.39 6.51
C TYR A 33 -18.94 -7.92 5.45
N ASP A 34 -19.81 -8.84 5.83
CA ASP A 34 -20.86 -9.32 4.97
C ASP A 34 -22.03 -8.32 4.95
N ARG A 35 -22.25 -7.72 3.79
CA ARG A 35 -23.32 -6.73 3.60
C ARG A 35 -24.72 -7.34 3.63
N LYS A 36 -24.88 -8.64 3.33
CA LYS A 36 -26.19 -9.31 3.36
C LYS A 36 -26.64 -9.55 4.80
N SER A 37 -25.78 -10.07 5.64
CA SER A 37 -26.07 -10.31 7.08
C SER A 37 -25.81 -9.10 7.97
N ALA A 38 -25.19 -8.05 7.47
CA ALA A 38 -24.72 -6.88 8.21
C ALA A 38 -23.81 -7.23 9.40
N GLN A 39 -22.95 -8.25 9.25
CA GLN A 39 -22.06 -8.75 10.29
C GLN A 39 -20.63 -8.95 9.80
N TRP A 40 -19.68 -8.85 10.72
CA TRP A 40 -18.31 -9.23 10.49
C TRP A 40 -18.18 -10.75 10.46
N GLN A 41 -17.65 -11.31 9.38
CA GLN A 41 -17.40 -12.73 9.19
C GLN A 41 -15.90 -13.01 9.32
N SER A 42 -15.58 -13.97 10.18
CA SER A 42 -14.20 -14.39 10.43
C SER A 42 -13.86 -15.68 9.68
N VAL A 43 -12.63 -15.74 9.18
CA VAL A 43 -12.05 -16.91 8.52
C VAL A 43 -10.78 -17.28 9.25
N SER A 44 -10.72 -18.49 9.81
CA SER A 44 -9.50 -19.00 10.45
C SER A 44 -8.43 -19.38 9.42
N TYR A 45 -7.17 -19.52 9.86
CA TYR A 45 -6.09 -20.00 9.01
C TYR A 45 -6.37 -21.38 8.40
N SER A 46 -6.97 -22.30 9.15
CA SER A 46 -7.39 -23.62 8.63
C SER A 46 -8.49 -23.48 7.57
N GLN A 47 -9.50 -22.65 7.81
CA GLN A 47 -10.56 -22.40 6.83
C GLN A 47 -10.01 -21.71 5.58
N LEU A 48 -9.04 -20.79 5.73
CA LEU A 48 -8.38 -20.14 4.61
C LEU A 48 -7.62 -21.16 3.75
N ALA A 49 -6.86 -22.06 4.38
CA ALA A 49 -6.17 -23.15 3.67
C ALA A 49 -7.14 -24.00 2.84
N THR A 50 -8.27 -24.41 3.44
CA THR A 50 -9.31 -25.20 2.75
C THR A 50 -9.89 -24.45 1.56
N ARG A 51 -10.19 -23.14 1.72
CA ARG A 51 -10.72 -22.32 0.64
C ARG A 51 -9.70 -22.14 -0.50
N ILE A 52 -8.43 -21.90 -0.17
CA ILE A 52 -7.36 -21.78 -1.17
C ILE A 52 -7.19 -23.12 -1.92
N ASP A 53 -7.25 -24.26 -1.23
CA ASP A 53 -7.13 -25.56 -1.89
C ASP A 53 -8.31 -25.82 -2.86
N ALA A 54 -9.54 -25.47 -2.48
CA ALA A 54 -10.70 -25.53 -3.38
C ALA A 54 -10.48 -24.68 -4.65
N TRP A 55 -9.97 -23.46 -4.51
CA TRP A 55 -9.64 -22.61 -5.66
C TRP A 55 -8.48 -23.17 -6.51
N ARG A 56 -7.47 -23.78 -5.89
CA ARG A 56 -6.35 -24.44 -6.58
C ARG A 56 -6.85 -25.58 -7.47
N ARG A 57 -7.73 -26.44 -6.93
CA ARG A 57 -8.37 -27.55 -7.66
C ARG A 57 -9.21 -27.02 -8.82
N SER A 58 -9.95 -25.94 -8.61
CA SER A 58 -10.77 -25.33 -9.64
C SER A 58 -9.92 -24.74 -10.78
N PHE A 59 -8.83 -24.03 -10.48
CA PHE A 59 -7.90 -23.56 -11.51
C PHE A 59 -7.24 -24.72 -12.27
N ALA A 60 -6.88 -25.81 -11.60
CA ALA A 60 -6.33 -27.00 -12.26
C ALA A 60 -7.37 -27.64 -13.21
N ALA A 61 -8.65 -27.68 -12.81
CA ALA A 61 -9.74 -28.19 -13.65
C ALA A 61 -9.98 -27.35 -14.93
N LEU A 62 -9.57 -26.08 -14.97
CA LEU A 62 -9.67 -25.25 -16.17
C LEU A 62 -8.59 -25.56 -17.23
N GLY A 63 -7.67 -26.48 -16.96
CA GLY A 63 -6.61 -26.84 -17.91
C GLY A 63 -5.64 -25.70 -18.20
N LEU A 64 -5.33 -24.86 -17.21
CA LEU A 64 -4.35 -23.78 -17.31
C LEU A 64 -2.93 -24.33 -17.17
N GLU A 65 -2.00 -23.72 -17.89
CA GLU A 65 -0.60 -24.09 -17.89
C GLU A 65 0.21 -23.21 -16.92
N THR A 66 1.30 -23.73 -16.37
CA THR A 66 2.25 -22.94 -15.57
C THR A 66 2.68 -21.69 -16.37
N GLY A 67 2.62 -20.54 -15.71
CA GLY A 67 2.89 -19.25 -16.34
C GLY A 67 1.69 -18.58 -17.01
N ASP A 68 0.50 -19.21 -17.08
CA ASP A 68 -0.72 -18.53 -17.50
C ASP A 68 -1.12 -17.43 -16.51
N ARG A 69 -1.60 -16.32 -17.04
CA ARG A 69 -1.97 -15.15 -16.23
C ARG A 69 -3.43 -15.19 -15.83
N VAL A 70 -3.67 -14.82 -14.55
CA VAL A 70 -5.01 -14.71 -13.97
C VAL A 70 -5.26 -13.24 -13.61
N GLY A 71 -6.13 -12.57 -14.37
CA GLY A 71 -6.57 -11.22 -14.02
C GLY A 71 -7.46 -11.26 -12.78
N ILE A 72 -7.16 -10.47 -11.76
CA ILE A 72 -7.94 -10.40 -10.52
C ILE A 72 -8.49 -8.99 -10.36
N LEU A 73 -9.77 -8.81 -10.65
CA LEU A 73 -10.50 -7.54 -10.55
C LEU A 73 -11.54 -7.64 -9.43
N LEU A 74 -11.05 -7.75 -8.22
CA LEU A 74 -11.85 -7.89 -7.00
C LEU A 74 -11.54 -6.77 -6.00
N PRO A 75 -12.51 -6.35 -5.18
CA PRO A 75 -12.19 -5.58 -3.98
C PRO A 75 -11.30 -6.42 -3.03
N ASN A 76 -10.69 -5.75 -2.04
CA ASN A 76 -10.01 -6.46 -0.95
C ASN A 76 -11.01 -7.37 -0.24
N GLY A 77 -10.61 -8.61 0.05
CA GLY A 77 -11.47 -9.58 0.71
C GLY A 77 -10.98 -11.02 0.58
N VAL A 78 -11.71 -11.94 1.14
CA VAL A 78 -11.36 -13.37 1.18
C VAL A 78 -11.21 -13.96 -0.22
N HIS A 79 -12.11 -13.61 -1.15
CA HIS A 79 -12.04 -14.12 -2.53
C HIS A 79 -10.80 -13.64 -3.28
N HIS A 80 -10.35 -12.38 -3.04
CA HIS A 80 -9.12 -11.87 -3.61
C HIS A 80 -7.91 -12.70 -3.14
N VAL A 81 -7.81 -12.95 -1.83
CA VAL A 81 -6.73 -13.77 -1.25
C VAL A 81 -6.76 -15.19 -1.80
N CYS A 82 -7.94 -15.82 -1.89
CA CYS A 82 -8.07 -17.18 -2.41
C CYS A 82 -7.64 -17.26 -3.89
N ALA A 83 -8.10 -16.33 -4.73
CA ALA A 83 -7.73 -16.30 -6.15
C ALA A 83 -6.22 -16.08 -6.33
N ASP A 84 -5.65 -15.12 -5.59
CA ASP A 84 -4.24 -14.73 -5.67
C ASP A 84 -3.31 -15.88 -5.24
N MET A 85 -3.54 -16.44 -4.04
CA MET A 85 -2.71 -17.50 -3.50
C MET A 85 -2.89 -18.83 -4.24
N ALA A 86 -4.11 -19.16 -4.66
CA ALA A 86 -4.35 -20.37 -5.45
C ALA A 86 -3.66 -20.30 -6.81
N ALA A 87 -3.72 -19.14 -7.48
CA ALA A 87 -3.02 -18.93 -8.74
C ALA A 87 -1.51 -19.09 -8.56
N MET A 88 -0.89 -18.40 -7.60
CA MET A 88 0.55 -18.51 -7.32
C MET A 88 0.95 -19.95 -6.96
N ALA A 89 0.18 -20.62 -6.11
CA ALA A 89 0.48 -21.99 -5.69
C ALA A 89 0.43 -22.99 -6.86
N ASN A 90 -0.40 -22.75 -7.87
CA ASN A 90 -0.48 -23.56 -9.09
C ASN A 90 0.55 -23.14 -10.16
N GLY A 91 1.44 -22.19 -9.88
CA GLY A 91 2.40 -21.68 -10.86
C GLY A 91 1.78 -20.75 -11.92
N LEU A 92 0.56 -20.28 -11.68
CA LEU A 92 -0.07 -19.24 -12.48
C LEU A 92 0.40 -17.86 -12.01
N ILE A 93 0.25 -16.85 -12.85
CA ILE A 93 0.72 -15.49 -12.55
C ILE A 93 -0.46 -14.56 -12.32
N PRO A 94 -0.78 -14.18 -11.07
CA PRO A 94 -1.76 -13.14 -10.77
C PRO A 94 -1.41 -11.81 -11.43
N VAL A 95 -2.43 -11.17 -12.00
CA VAL A 95 -2.40 -9.80 -12.52
C VAL A 95 -3.51 -9.03 -11.80
N PRO A 96 -3.20 -8.45 -10.62
CA PRO A 96 -4.21 -7.71 -9.88
C PRO A 96 -4.50 -6.38 -10.57
N LEU A 97 -5.79 -6.15 -10.85
CA LEU A 97 -6.32 -4.92 -11.40
C LEU A 97 -6.93 -4.08 -10.28
N HIS A 98 -6.88 -2.77 -10.42
CA HIS A 98 -7.50 -1.93 -9.41
C HIS A 98 -9.02 -1.91 -9.55
N ALA A 99 -9.73 -2.14 -8.45
CA ALA A 99 -11.19 -2.29 -8.45
C ALA A 99 -11.95 -1.09 -9.02
N ILE A 100 -11.35 0.11 -9.01
CA ILE A 100 -11.93 1.35 -9.56
C ILE A 100 -11.39 1.73 -10.94
N ASP A 101 -10.51 0.92 -11.55
CA ASP A 101 -10.01 1.19 -12.90
C ASP A 101 -11.14 1.28 -13.91
N THR A 102 -10.97 2.14 -14.91
CA THR A 102 -11.92 2.24 -16.01
C THR A 102 -11.96 0.94 -16.83
N PRO A 103 -13.08 0.63 -17.49
CA PRO A 103 -13.17 -0.54 -18.36
C PRO A 103 -12.07 -0.60 -19.43
N GLY A 104 -11.69 0.56 -20.01
CA GLY A 104 -10.59 0.67 -20.96
C GLY A 104 -9.24 0.31 -20.37
N ALA A 105 -8.93 0.78 -19.16
CA ALA A 105 -7.71 0.41 -18.46
C ALA A 105 -7.68 -1.09 -18.16
N CYS A 106 -8.76 -1.66 -17.62
CA CYS A 106 -8.87 -3.09 -17.36
C CYS A 106 -8.66 -3.91 -18.65
N ARG A 107 -9.29 -3.49 -19.76
CA ARG A 107 -9.15 -4.14 -21.06
C ARG A 107 -7.71 -4.15 -21.54
N PHE A 108 -7.03 -3.00 -21.45
CA PHE A 108 -5.62 -2.89 -21.79
C PHE A 108 -4.76 -3.85 -20.96
N LEU A 109 -4.92 -3.88 -19.63
CA LEU A 109 -4.12 -4.73 -18.76
C LEU A 109 -4.34 -6.23 -19.04
N LEU A 110 -5.58 -6.64 -19.29
CA LEU A 110 -5.92 -8.03 -19.65
C LEU A 110 -5.33 -8.42 -21.00
N SER A 111 -5.37 -7.53 -21.98
CA SER A 111 -4.82 -7.76 -23.32
C SER A 111 -3.29 -7.82 -23.30
N ASP A 112 -2.63 -6.85 -22.66
CA ASP A 112 -1.17 -6.77 -22.59
C ASP A 112 -0.57 -7.93 -21.80
N SER A 113 -1.16 -8.28 -20.65
CA SER A 113 -0.75 -9.45 -19.87
C SER A 113 -1.03 -10.76 -20.59
N GLY A 114 -2.01 -10.80 -21.50
CA GLY A 114 -2.51 -12.01 -22.13
C GLY A 114 -3.16 -12.94 -21.12
N ALA A 115 -3.95 -12.39 -20.19
CA ALA A 115 -4.64 -13.17 -19.16
C ALA A 115 -5.57 -14.23 -19.79
N ARG A 116 -5.55 -15.44 -19.20
CA ARG A 116 -6.39 -16.58 -19.63
C ARG A 116 -7.68 -16.66 -18.84
N VAL A 117 -7.66 -16.20 -17.61
CA VAL A 117 -8.83 -16.14 -16.72
C VAL A 117 -8.96 -14.73 -16.17
N LEU A 118 -10.20 -14.24 -16.09
CA LEU A 118 -10.55 -13.06 -15.29
C LEU A 118 -11.39 -13.51 -14.10
N VAL A 119 -10.98 -13.16 -12.90
CA VAL A 119 -11.80 -13.27 -11.70
C VAL A 119 -12.33 -11.89 -11.37
N THR A 120 -13.65 -11.72 -11.36
CA THR A 120 -14.32 -10.45 -11.03
C THR A 120 -15.55 -10.70 -10.17
N ASN A 121 -16.09 -9.65 -9.57
CA ASN A 121 -17.22 -9.82 -8.68
C ASN A 121 -18.56 -9.93 -9.41
N ARG A 122 -18.78 -9.19 -10.51
CA ARG A 122 -20.09 -9.10 -11.19
C ARG A 122 -19.98 -9.17 -12.70
N ARG A 123 -20.99 -9.76 -13.32
CA ARG A 123 -21.18 -9.81 -14.78
C ARG A 123 -21.12 -8.40 -15.40
N SER A 124 -21.83 -7.44 -14.82
CA SER A 124 -21.88 -6.07 -15.36
C SER A 124 -20.49 -5.44 -15.50
N ARG A 125 -19.54 -5.78 -14.61
CA ARG A 125 -18.16 -5.32 -14.70
C ARG A 125 -17.44 -5.93 -15.90
N TRP A 126 -17.63 -7.23 -16.14
CA TRP A 126 -17.11 -7.91 -17.33
C TRP A 126 -17.70 -7.35 -18.62
N GLU A 127 -19.01 -7.13 -18.68
CA GLU A 127 -19.69 -6.59 -19.85
C GLU A 127 -19.16 -5.21 -20.24
N GLN A 128 -18.91 -4.34 -19.27
CA GLN A 128 -18.28 -3.04 -19.52
C GLN A 128 -16.88 -3.19 -20.12
N ILE A 129 -16.07 -4.13 -19.65
CA ILE A 129 -14.73 -4.40 -20.18
C ILE A 129 -14.81 -4.99 -21.58
N ARG A 130 -15.72 -5.94 -21.79
CA ARG A 130 -15.97 -6.59 -23.10
C ARG A 130 -16.40 -5.59 -24.16
N ALA A 131 -17.20 -4.61 -23.80
CA ALA A 131 -17.70 -3.59 -24.72
C ALA A 131 -16.63 -2.62 -25.25
N VAL A 132 -15.45 -2.55 -24.62
CA VAL A 132 -14.33 -1.72 -25.11
C VAL A 132 -13.78 -2.33 -26.40
N PRO A 133 -13.70 -1.60 -27.53
CA PRO A 133 -13.35 -2.17 -28.83
C PRO A 133 -11.86 -2.48 -29.01
N GLU A 134 -11.00 -1.88 -28.18
CA GLU A 134 -9.55 -1.97 -28.31
C GLU A 134 -8.93 -3.15 -27.54
N GLY A 135 -7.95 -3.81 -28.17
CA GLY A 135 -7.17 -4.89 -27.56
C GLY A 135 -7.84 -6.27 -27.68
N GLU A 136 -7.09 -7.24 -28.19
CA GLU A 136 -7.52 -8.64 -28.25
C GLU A 136 -7.38 -9.29 -26.85
N LEU A 137 -8.42 -10.01 -26.41
CA LEU A 137 -8.41 -10.74 -25.15
C LEU A 137 -8.11 -12.21 -25.38
N ALA A 138 -7.14 -12.74 -24.65
CA ALA A 138 -6.79 -14.16 -24.65
C ALA A 138 -7.56 -14.97 -23.59
N LEU A 139 -8.60 -14.39 -23.00
CA LEU A 139 -9.41 -15.01 -21.95
C LEU A 139 -10.09 -16.28 -22.44
N ARG A 140 -10.06 -17.31 -21.61
CA ARG A 140 -10.78 -18.57 -21.79
C ARG A 140 -11.97 -18.71 -20.85
N HIS A 141 -11.90 -18.06 -19.66
CA HIS A 141 -12.95 -18.12 -18.64
C HIS A 141 -13.06 -16.80 -17.88
N VAL A 142 -14.26 -16.50 -17.41
CA VAL A 142 -14.52 -15.42 -16.43
C VAL A 142 -15.20 -16.02 -15.22
N VAL A 143 -14.61 -15.86 -14.04
CA VAL A 143 -15.16 -16.32 -12.76
C VAL A 143 -15.85 -15.15 -12.06
N LEU A 144 -17.11 -15.35 -11.63
CA LEU A 144 -17.97 -14.34 -11.00
C LEU A 144 -18.19 -14.67 -9.52
N THR A 145 -17.73 -13.82 -8.61
CA THR A 145 -17.73 -14.15 -7.16
C THR A 145 -19.01 -13.76 -6.42
N GLU A 146 -19.85 -12.88 -6.97
CA GLU A 146 -21.07 -12.37 -6.33
C GLU A 146 -22.38 -12.82 -7.00
N GLU A 147 -22.31 -13.62 -8.08
CA GLU A 147 -23.48 -14.08 -8.83
C GLU A 147 -23.77 -15.55 -8.59
N GLU A 148 -25.08 -15.86 -8.41
CA GLU A 148 -25.57 -17.19 -8.07
C GLU A 148 -26.21 -17.92 -9.27
N ASN A 149 -26.59 -17.23 -10.35
CA ASN A 149 -27.33 -17.82 -11.46
C ASN A 149 -26.55 -17.84 -12.77
N GLU A 150 -26.61 -19.00 -13.46
CA GLU A 150 -26.25 -19.14 -14.86
C GLU A 150 -27.35 -18.53 -15.76
N GLU A 151 -27.15 -17.34 -16.25
CA GLU A 151 -27.70 -17.00 -17.56
C GLU A 151 -26.59 -17.22 -18.57
N SER A 152 -26.66 -18.34 -19.26
CA SER A 152 -25.75 -18.62 -20.39
C SER A 152 -26.04 -17.64 -21.48
N ASP A 153 -25.21 -16.63 -21.62
CA ASP A 153 -25.12 -15.87 -22.84
C ASP A 153 -24.47 -16.80 -23.87
N ALA A 154 -25.17 -17.09 -24.96
CA ALA A 154 -24.77 -18.05 -25.98
C ALA A 154 -23.47 -17.66 -26.73
N ASP A 155 -22.77 -16.62 -26.33
CA ASP A 155 -21.60 -16.05 -26.98
C ASP A 155 -20.28 -16.41 -26.28
N ARG A 156 -19.78 -17.59 -26.63
CA ARG A 156 -18.35 -17.90 -26.81
C ARG A 156 -17.39 -17.92 -25.64
N LEU A 157 -17.59 -17.24 -24.51
CA LEU A 157 -16.69 -17.27 -23.35
C LEU A 157 -17.45 -17.77 -22.11
N PRO A 158 -17.03 -18.89 -21.49
CA PRO A 158 -17.70 -19.41 -20.30
C PRO A 158 -17.64 -18.42 -19.14
N LEU A 159 -18.81 -17.99 -18.65
CA LEU A 159 -18.97 -17.25 -17.41
C LEU A 159 -19.29 -18.27 -16.31
N LEU A 160 -18.42 -18.34 -15.30
CA LEU A 160 -18.50 -19.32 -14.23
C LEU A 160 -18.89 -18.60 -12.92
N PRO A 161 -20.15 -18.72 -12.45
CA PRO A 161 -20.46 -18.39 -11.07
C PRO A 161 -19.52 -19.12 -10.12
N LEU A 162 -19.20 -18.52 -8.98
CA LEU A 162 -18.22 -19.07 -8.03
C LEU A 162 -18.56 -20.51 -7.62
N ALA A 163 -19.84 -20.80 -7.38
CA ALA A 163 -20.30 -22.15 -7.01
C ALA A 163 -19.95 -23.18 -8.10
N ASN A 164 -20.17 -22.85 -9.37
CA ASN A 164 -19.87 -23.73 -10.49
C ASN A 164 -18.36 -23.89 -10.70
N PHE A 165 -17.60 -22.79 -10.55
CA PHE A 165 -16.14 -22.84 -10.59
C PHE A 165 -15.58 -23.77 -9.49
N LEU A 166 -16.07 -23.67 -8.24
CA LEU A 166 -15.65 -24.53 -7.14
C LEU A 166 -16.08 -25.99 -7.36
N HIS A 167 -17.25 -26.22 -7.92
CA HIS A 167 -17.73 -27.57 -8.27
C HIS A 167 -16.84 -28.27 -9.31
N LEU A 168 -16.27 -27.53 -10.27
CA LEU A 168 -15.26 -28.10 -11.18
C LEU A 168 -14.05 -28.62 -10.42
N GLY A 169 -13.62 -27.90 -9.37
CA GLY A 169 -12.51 -28.30 -8.51
C GLY A 169 -12.81 -29.54 -7.67
N GLU A 170 -14.05 -29.71 -7.19
CA GLU A 170 -14.49 -30.90 -6.48
C GLU A 170 -14.44 -32.16 -7.38
N ALA A 171 -14.80 -32.00 -8.65
CA ALA A 171 -14.75 -33.08 -9.66
C ALA A 171 -13.32 -33.38 -10.16
N PHE A 172 -12.34 -32.52 -9.87
CA PHE A 172 -10.96 -32.72 -10.29
C PHE A 172 -10.29 -33.86 -9.55
N ALA A 173 -10.01 -34.96 -10.24
CA ALA A 173 -9.47 -36.18 -9.65
C ALA A 173 -7.96 -36.15 -9.39
N GLY A 174 -7.24 -35.15 -9.93
CA GLY A 174 -5.80 -35.00 -9.77
C GLY A 174 -5.39 -34.21 -8.53
N GLU A 175 -4.09 -34.16 -8.25
CA GLU A 175 -3.54 -33.17 -7.33
C GLU A 175 -3.17 -31.92 -8.11
N PRO A 176 -3.56 -30.71 -7.64
CA PRO A 176 -3.15 -29.48 -8.31
C PRO A 176 -1.62 -29.31 -8.18
N PRO A 177 -0.95 -28.77 -9.21
CA PRO A 177 0.48 -28.51 -9.16
C PRO A 177 0.83 -27.61 -7.97
N LEU A 178 1.98 -27.80 -7.36
CA LEU A 178 2.51 -26.91 -6.33
C LEU A 178 3.81 -26.27 -6.82
N ALA A 179 3.76 -24.97 -7.11
CA ALA A 179 4.93 -24.21 -7.51
C ALA A 179 5.88 -24.00 -6.32
N SER A 180 7.13 -24.35 -6.51
CA SER A 180 8.18 -24.25 -5.50
C SER A 180 9.43 -23.50 -5.99
N ASP A 181 9.44 -23.00 -7.23
CA ASP A 181 10.58 -22.25 -7.79
C ASP A 181 10.56 -20.80 -7.26
N PRO A 182 11.56 -20.38 -6.47
CA PRO A 182 11.65 -19.02 -5.97
C PRO A 182 11.86 -17.96 -7.07
N GLU A 183 12.43 -18.33 -8.19
CA GLU A 183 12.69 -17.40 -9.31
C GLU A 183 11.47 -17.29 -10.24
N ALA A 184 10.47 -18.15 -10.10
CA ALA A 184 9.24 -18.05 -10.87
C ALA A 184 8.50 -16.73 -10.58
N PRO A 185 7.84 -16.12 -11.59
CA PRO A 185 7.01 -14.95 -11.40
C PRO A 185 5.91 -15.20 -10.37
N ALA A 186 5.84 -14.36 -9.34
CA ALA A 186 4.75 -14.36 -8.36
C ALA A 186 3.56 -13.54 -8.83
N CYS A 187 3.81 -12.42 -9.51
CA CYS A 187 2.76 -11.55 -10.06
C CYS A 187 3.32 -10.60 -11.12
N VAL A 188 2.40 -10.03 -11.91
CA VAL A 188 2.69 -8.87 -12.76
C VAL A 188 1.86 -7.69 -12.26
N ILE A 189 2.54 -6.66 -11.77
CA ILE A 189 1.90 -5.45 -11.23
C ILE A 189 2.09 -4.31 -12.22
N TYR A 190 0.98 -3.75 -12.69
CA TYR A 190 1.04 -2.63 -13.62
C TYR A 190 1.18 -1.31 -12.89
N THR A 191 2.14 -0.50 -13.33
CA THR A 191 2.38 0.87 -12.83
C THR A 191 2.14 1.87 -13.95
N SER A 192 1.66 3.07 -13.59
CA SER A 192 1.56 4.19 -14.52
C SER A 192 2.97 4.62 -14.92
N GLY A 193 3.43 4.15 -16.07
CA GLY A 193 4.73 4.55 -16.60
C GLY A 193 4.76 6.04 -16.95
N THR A 194 5.91 6.68 -16.78
CA THR A 194 6.16 8.09 -17.19
C THR A 194 5.98 8.35 -18.70
N THR A 195 5.75 7.31 -19.50
CA THR A 195 5.57 7.35 -20.96
C THR A 195 4.10 7.20 -21.40
N GLY A 196 3.14 7.27 -20.49
CA GLY A 196 1.70 7.31 -20.77
C GLY A 196 0.99 5.96 -20.78
N ARG A 197 1.64 4.84 -21.12
CA ARG A 197 1.03 3.50 -21.03
C ARG A 197 1.57 2.73 -19.83
N PRO A 198 0.71 2.04 -19.05
CA PRO A 198 1.16 1.23 -17.92
C PRO A 198 2.17 0.16 -18.34
N LYS A 199 3.15 -0.10 -17.45
CA LYS A 199 4.16 -1.16 -17.62
C LYS A 199 3.93 -2.24 -16.56
N GLY A 200 3.94 -3.51 -16.96
CA GLY A 200 3.84 -4.64 -16.04
C GLY A 200 5.20 -4.96 -15.41
N VAL A 201 5.35 -4.71 -14.12
CA VAL A 201 6.52 -5.11 -13.35
C VAL A 201 6.39 -6.59 -13.00
N VAL A 202 7.36 -7.40 -13.39
CA VAL A 202 7.37 -8.84 -13.06
C VAL A 202 8.12 -9.04 -11.76
N LEU A 203 7.45 -9.50 -10.73
CA LEU A 203 8.07 -9.82 -9.44
C LEU A 203 8.13 -11.32 -9.23
N SER A 204 9.31 -11.85 -8.88
CA SER A 204 9.46 -13.25 -8.53
C SER A 204 9.02 -13.54 -7.11
N GLN A 205 8.79 -14.81 -6.79
CA GLN A 205 8.53 -15.28 -5.43
C GLN A 205 9.66 -14.82 -4.49
N ALA A 206 10.91 -14.99 -4.91
CA ALA A 206 12.08 -14.59 -4.12
C ALA A 206 12.14 -13.09 -3.87
N ASN A 207 11.80 -12.25 -4.86
CA ASN A 207 11.78 -10.78 -4.69
C ASN A 207 10.86 -10.38 -3.52
N ILE A 208 9.62 -10.88 -3.53
CA ILE A 208 8.62 -10.49 -2.54
C ILE A 208 8.96 -11.10 -1.16
N VAL A 209 9.37 -12.37 -1.11
CA VAL A 209 9.76 -13.03 0.15
C VAL A 209 10.95 -12.33 0.80
N ALA A 210 11.94 -11.89 0.02
CA ALA A 210 13.07 -11.12 0.53
C ALA A 210 12.59 -9.80 1.19
N ASN A 211 11.65 -9.11 0.56
CA ASN A 211 11.10 -7.86 1.09
C ASN A 211 10.23 -8.10 2.33
N VAL A 212 9.40 -9.15 2.37
CA VAL A 212 8.64 -9.56 3.56
C VAL A 212 9.58 -9.81 4.76
N ARG A 213 10.69 -10.54 4.54
CA ARG A 213 11.68 -10.78 5.60
C ARG A 213 12.37 -9.50 6.07
N ALA A 214 12.73 -8.62 5.14
CA ALA A 214 13.36 -7.35 5.47
C ALA A 214 12.41 -6.43 6.29
N THR A 215 11.13 -6.44 5.96
CA THR A 215 10.09 -5.65 6.63
C THR A 215 9.88 -6.07 8.10
N LEU A 216 10.12 -7.33 8.45
CA LEU A 216 10.02 -7.83 9.83
C LEU A 216 10.87 -7.05 10.83
N HIS A 217 12.03 -6.56 10.39
CA HIS A 217 12.93 -5.80 11.26
C HIS A 217 12.40 -4.40 11.62
N CYS A 218 11.55 -3.81 10.78
CA CYS A 218 10.96 -2.49 11.02
C CYS A 218 9.58 -2.56 11.66
N VAL A 219 8.75 -3.51 11.25
CA VAL A 219 7.34 -3.58 11.68
C VAL A 219 7.14 -4.45 12.90
N SER A 220 7.93 -5.50 13.07
CA SER A 220 7.86 -6.46 14.19
C SER A 220 6.43 -6.84 14.62
N PRO A 221 5.58 -7.39 13.73
CA PRO A 221 4.21 -7.74 14.06
C PRO A 221 4.18 -8.85 15.11
N LYS A 222 3.18 -8.86 15.99
CA LYS A 222 2.97 -9.89 17.01
C LYS A 222 1.89 -10.86 16.55
N VAL A 223 2.01 -12.14 16.90
CA VAL A 223 0.97 -13.14 16.61
C VAL A 223 -0.37 -12.68 17.20
N GLY A 224 -1.38 -12.58 16.34
CA GLY A 224 -2.70 -12.08 16.71
C GLY A 224 -2.86 -10.57 16.64
N ASP A 225 -1.84 -9.80 16.21
CA ASP A 225 -2.04 -8.39 15.86
C ASP A 225 -3.12 -8.29 14.77
N VAL A 226 -3.91 -7.24 14.87
CA VAL A 226 -4.98 -6.93 13.92
C VAL A 226 -4.51 -5.84 12.97
N PHE A 227 -4.48 -6.17 11.69
CA PHE A 227 -4.22 -5.23 10.59
C PHE A 227 -5.54 -4.77 9.99
N LEU A 228 -5.79 -3.47 9.92
CA LEU A 228 -6.91 -2.93 9.15
C LEU A 228 -6.44 -2.59 7.74
N SER A 229 -6.87 -3.41 6.77
CA SER A 229 -6.54 -3.28 5.35
C SER A 229 -7.56 -2.41 4.63
N PHE A 230 -7.11 -1.30 4.06
CA PHE A 230 -7.94 -0.37 3.28
C PHE A 230 -7.25 0.15 2.01
N LEU A 231 -5.95 -0.04 1.87
CA LEU A 231 -5.25 0.23 0.61
C LEU A 231 -5.52 -0.91 -0.38
N PRO A 232 -5.53 -0.64 -1.68
CA PRO A 232 -5.84 -1.67 -2.67
C PRO A 232 -4.80 -2.78 -2.73
N LEU A 233 -5.24 -4.04 -2.75
CA LEU A 233 -4.37 -5.20 -2.98
C LEU A 233 -3.78 -5.26 -4.40
N SER A 234 -4.16 -4.37 -5.30
CA SER A 234 -3.48 -4.17 -6.58
C SER A 234 -2.14 -3.46 -6.47
N HIS A 235 -1.83 -2.84 -5.31
CA HIS A 235 -0.56 -2.17 -5.06
C HIS A 235 0.37 -2.97 -4.16
N MET A 236 1.66 -3.02 -4.52
CA MET A 236 2.66 -3.84 -3.80
C MET A 236 2.83 -3.45 -2.34
N PHE A 237 2.62 -2.19 -1.97
CA PHE A 237 2.75 -1.76 -0.59
C PHE A 237 1.77 -2.48 0.34
N GLU A 238 0.48 -2.51 -0.02
CA GLU A 238 -0.51 -3.27 0.75
C GLU A 238 -0.26 -4.78 0.65
N ARG A 239 0.10 -5.28 -0.56
CA ARG A 239 0.37 -6.71 -0.74
C ARG A 239 1.49 -7.21 0.16
N THR A 240 2.62 -6.49 0.20
CA THR A 240 3.77 -6.94 0.98
C THR A 240 3.60 -6.68 2.47
N ALA A 241 3.30 -5.43 2.87
CA ALA A 241 3.28 -5.03 4.27
C ALA A 241 1.95 -5.32 4.98
N GLY A 242 0.81 -5.20 4.27
CA GLY A 242 -0.53 -5.41 4.84
C GLY A 242 -1.06 -6.83 4.70
N TYR A 243 -0.61 -7.58 3.68
CA TYR A 243 -1.17 -8.88 3.37
C TYR A 243 -0.15 -10.01 3.59
N TYR A 244 0.93 -10.10 2.81
CA TYR A 244 1.85 -11.23 2.91
C TYR A 244 2.55 -11.29 4.26
N LEU A 245 3.05 -10.15 4.75
CA LEU A 245 3.68 -10.05 6.07
C LEU A 245 2.70 -10.44 7.18
N ALA A 246 1.49 -9.90 7.17
CA ALA A 246 0.49 -10.16 8.20
C ALA A 246 0.15 -11.64 8.29
N LEU A 247 -0.16 -12.29 7.16
CA LEU A 247 -0.47 -13.73 7.15
C LEU A 247 0.74 -14.58 7.51
N ALA A 248 1.94 -14.25 6.99
CA ALA A 248 3.16 -15.00 7.31
C ALA A 248 3.56 -14.96 8.79
N THR A 249 3.00 -14.03 9.57
CA THR A 249 3.33 -13.81 11.00
C THR A 249 2.21 -14.13 11.96
N GLY A 250 1.13 -14.77 11.50
CA GLY A 250 0.02 -15.19 12.36
C GLY A 250 -0.87 -14.05 12.85
N CYS A 251 -0.95 -12.97 12.08
CA CYS A 251 -1.81 -11.82 12.34
C CYS A 251 -3.19 -12.00 11.71
N THR A 252 -4.14 -11.14 12.09
CA THR A 252 -5.47 -11.06 11.50
C THR A 252 -5.55 -9.86 10.56
N ILE A 253 -6.03 -10.04 9.34
CA ILE A 253 -6.34 -8.94 8.43
C ILE A 253 -7.84 -8.69 8.45
N VAL A 254 -8.23 -7.47 8.78
CA VAL A 254 -9.62 -7.02 8.72
C VAL A 254 -9.76 -6.08 7.53
N TYR A 255 -10.63 -6.42 6.60
CA TYR A 255 -10.88 -5.59 5.43
C TYR A 255 -11.86 -4.47 5.74
N ASN A 256 -11.44 -3.25 5.48
CA ASN A 256 -12.27 -2.06 5.65
C ASN A 256 -13.52 -2.11 4.76
N ARG A 257 -14.69 -1.72 5.28
CA ARG A 257 -15.96 -1.71 4.54
C ARG A 257 -15.96 -0.73 3.37
N SER A 258 -15.35 0.43 3.55
CA SER A 258 -15.11 1.44 2.51
C SER A 258 -14.25 2.57 3.07
N VAL A 259 -13.54 3.32 2.21
CA VAL A 259 -12.73 4.48 2.63
C VAL A 259 -13.57 5.55 3.38
N LEU A 260 -14.85 5.68 3.05
CA LEU A 260 -15.77 6.60 3.74
C LEU A 260 -16.05 6.18 5.19
N LEU A 261 -16.02 4.88 5.47
CA LEU A 261 -16.27 4.31 6.80
C LEU A 261 -14.98 4.05 7.59
N LEU A 262 -13.81 4.41 7.05
CA LEU A 262 -12.52 4.11 7.66
C LEU A 262 -12.42 4.58 9.12
N ALA A 263 -12.88 5.80 9.43
CA ALA A 263 -12.85 6.33 10.79
C ALA A 263 -13.77 5.56 11.77
N GLU A 264 -14.87 4.98 11.27
CA GLU A 264 -15.74 4.12 12.05
C GLU A 264 -15.10 2.75 12.26
N ASP A 265 -14.55 2.17 11.19
CA ASP A 265 -13.89 0.87 11.24
C ASP A 265 -12.65 0.87 12.13
N LEU A 266 -11.84 1.95 12.13
CA LEU A 266 -10.74 2.12 13.09
C LEU A 266 -11.21 2.00 14.54
N ARG A 267 -12.34 2.64 14.87
CA ARG A 267 -12.91 2.61 16.23
C ARG A 267 -13.59 1.29 16.60
N GLN A 268 -14.14 0.55 15.62
CA GLN A 268 -14.80 -0.74 15.85
C GLN A 268 -13.81 -1.90 15.88
N VAL A 269 -12.83 -1.88 14.99
CA VAL A 269 -11.86 -2.96 14.81
C VAL A 269 -10.75 -2.92 15.85
N HIS A 270 -10.38 -1.71 16.33
CA HIS A 270 -9.25 -1.49 17.24
C HIS A 270 -7.95 -2.11 16.70
N PRO A 271 -7.45 -1.70 15.53
CA PRO A 271 -6.28 -2.31 14.93
C PRO A 271 -5.00 -2.06 15.74
N ASP A 272 -4.08 -3.03 15.68
CA ASP A 272 -2.72 -2.90 16.20
C ASP A 272 -1.77 -2.28 15.17
N VAL A 273 -2.03 -2.54 13.87
CA VAL A 273 -1.20 -2.10 12.75
C VAL A 273 -2.07 -1.55 11.62
N ILE A 274 -1.63 -0.45 11.02
CA ILE A 274 -2.20 0.07 9.77
C ILE A 274 -1.11 0.36 8.75
N ILE A 275 -1.37 -0.03 7.51
CA ILE A 275 -0.59 0.39 6.34
C ILE A 275 -1.37 1.51 5.67
N SER A 276 -0.72 2.64 5.44
CA SER A 276 -1.42 3.87 5.08
C SER A 276 -0.61 4.78 4.15
N VAL A 277 -1.24 5.86 3.74
CA VAL A 277 -0.64 6.93 2.92
C VAL A 277 -0.81 8.28 3.63
N PRO A 278 0.05 9.28 3.36
CA PRO A 278 0.01 10.60 4.01
C PRO A 278 -1.37 11.26 4.01
N ARG A 279 -2.12 11.12 2.93
CA ARG A 279 -3.45 11.74 2.74
C ARG A 279 -4.45 11.43 3.88
N ILE A 280 -4.33 10.28 4.54
CA ILE A 280 -5.19 9.94 5.68
C ILE A 280 -4.91 10.87 6.85
N TYR A 281 -3.63 11.10 7.15
CA TYR A 281 -3.21 11.95 8.26
C TYR A 281 -3.49 13.43 7.96
N GLU A 282 -3.28 13.87 6.73
CA GLU A 282 -3.59 15.24 6.28
C GLU A 282 -5.08 15.55 6.44
N LYS A 283 -5.97 14.64 6.03
CA LYS A 283 -7.41 14.80 6.24
C LYS A 283 -7.79 14.88 7.73
N ILE A 284 -7.17 14.07 8.57
CA ILE A 284 -7.41 14.11 10.02
C ILE A 284 -6.85 15.42 10.61
N TYR A 285 -5.65 15.82 10.21
CA TYR A 285 -5.02 17.08 10.59
C TYR A 285 -5.93 18.28 10.24
N GLY A 286 -6.41 18.34 9.00
CA GLY A 286 -7.33 19.41 8.57
C GLY A 286 -8.61 19.48 9.41
N ARG A 287 -9.20 18.31 9.76
CA ARG A 287 -10.37 18.27 10.66
C ARG A 287 -10.06 18.77 12.08
N ILE A 288 -8.88 18.43 12.61
CA ILE A 288 -8.43 18.92 13.91
C ILE A 288 -8.25 20.43 13.86
N ARG A 289 -7.61 20.98 12.84
CA ARG A 289 -7.41 22.41 12.64
C ARG A 289 -8.75 23.16 12.60
N LYS A 290 -9.70 22.71 11.77
CA LYS A 290 -11.05 23.28 11.70
C LYS A 290 -11.81 23.28 13.04
N ARG A 291 -11.63 22.22 13.84
CA ARG A 291 -12.21 22.16 15.18
C ARG A 291 -11.58 23.18 16.11
N LEU A 292 -10.26 23.32 16.05
CA LEU A 292 -9.52 24.28 16.88
C LEU A 292 -9.82 25.74 16.52
N GLU A 293 -10.11 26.05 15.26
CA GLU A 293 -10.57 27.39 14.85
C GLU A 293 -11.86 27.82 15.57
N LYS A 294 -12.76 26.84 15.81
CA LYS A 294 -14.03 27.05 16.51
C LYS A 294 -13.91 26.94 18.03
N ALA A 295 -12.77 26.46 18.53
CA ALA A 295 -12.51 26.27 19.95
C ALA A 295 -12.17 27.58 20.66
N GLY A 296 -12.40 27.63 21.97
CA GLY A 296 -11.97 28.75 22.80
C GLY A 296 -10.44 28.91 22.84
N CYS A 297 -9.99 30.13 23.12
CA CYS A 297 -8.56 30.47 23.18
C CYS A 297 -7.77 29.51 24.11
N LEU A 298 -8.32 29.17 25.27
CA LEU A 298 -7.68 28.27 26.23
C LEU A 298 -7.52 26.85 25.68
N GLU A 299 -8.58 26.30 25.05
CA GLU A 299 -8.54 24.95 24.46
C GLU A 299 -7.48 24.87 23.37
N ARG A 300 -7.43 25.87 22.48
CA ARG A 300 -6.41 25.96 21.43
C ARG A 300 -5.00 26.05 22.02
N THR A 301 -4.80 26.92 23.00
CA THR A 301 -3.49 27.07 23.66
C THR A 301 -3.03 25.78 24.33
N PHE A 302 -3.89 25.08 25.05
CA PHE A 302 -3.53 23.81 25.68
C PHE A 302 -3.24 22.72 24.66
N PHE A 303 -3.98 22.68 23.56
CA PHE A 303 -3.70 21.74 22.47
C PHE A 303 -2.31 21.99 21.86
N GLU A 304 -1.99 23.23 21.51
CA GLU A 304 -0.68 23.63 20.97
C GLU A 304 0.45 23.30 21.93
N TRP A 305 0.26 23.55 23.22
CA TRP A 305 1.24 23.18 24.26
C TRP A 305 1.44 21.66 24.32
N ALA A 306 0.36 20.89 24.24
CA ALA A 306 0.47 19.43 24.23
C ALA A 306 1.29 18.94 23.02
N VAL A 307 0.99 19.43 21.81
CA VAL A 307 1.72 19.08 20.59
C VAL A 307 3.21 19.46 20.72
N GLN A 308 3.53 20.69 21.16
CA GLN A 308 4.91 21.16 21.30
C GLN A 308 5.68 20.36 22.36
N THR A 309 5.08 20.10 23.52
CA THR A 309 5.73 19.31 24.58
C THR A 309 5.96 17.87 24.13
N GLY A 310 4.95 17.25 23.53
CA GLY A 310 5.06 15.90 23.01
C GLY A 310 6.06 15.79 21.86
N TRP A 311 6.12 16.78 20.97
CA TRP A 311 7.14 16.85 19.91
C TRP A 311 8.55 16.96 20.49
N ARG A 312 8.78 17.81 21.51
CA ARG A 312 10.10 17.88 22.17
C ARG A 312 10.51 16.54 22.81
N ASP A 313 9.55 15.83 23.41
CA ASP A 313 9.81 14.51 23.98
C ASP A 313 10.11 13.46 22.89
N PHE A 314 9.41 13.50 21.76
CA PHE A 314 9.67 12.67 20.61
C PHE A 314 11.05 12.99 19.99
N ALA A 315 11.33 14.25 19.74
CA ALA A 315 12.58 14.71 19.15
C ALA A 315 13.79 14.32 20.01
N ARG A 316 13.69 14.50 21.34
CA ARG A 316 14.76 14.10 22.28
C ARG A 316 15.04 12.60 22.24
N ARG A 317 14.01 11.77 22.15
CA ARG A 317 14.17 10.30 22.07
C ARG A 317 14.86 9.86 20.78
N ASN A 318 14.65 10.59 19.70
CA ASN A 318 15.18 10.27 18.37
C ASN A 318 16.41 11.10 17.99
N GLY A 319 16.97 11.91 18.91
CA GLY A 319 18.15 12.73 18.63
C GLY A 319 17.92 13.88 17.64
N ILE A 320 16.66 14.30 17.46
CA ILE A 320 16.28 15.36 16.50
C ILE A 320 16.43 16.72 17.18
N PRO A 321 17.16 17.67 16.59
CA PRO A 321 17.19 19.06 17.05
C PRO A 321 15.79 19.68 17.02
N CYS A 322 15.37 20.33 18.11
CA CYS A 322 14.07 20.99 18.17
C CYS A 322 14.09 22.27 19.00
N ASP A 323 13.14 23.16 18.71
CA ASP A 323 12.94 24.39 19.46
C ASP A 323 12.58 24.11 20.93
N GLN A 324 13.33 24.74 21.84
CA GLN A 324 13.13 24.64 23.29
C GLN A 324 12.25 25.77 23.86
N SER A 325 11.69 26.63 23.03
CA SER A 325 10.83 27.73 23.45
C SER A 325 9.64 27.20 24.25
N GLY A 326 9.44 27.74 25.44
CA GLY A 326 8.36 27.33 26.35
C GLY A 326 8.58 26.00 27.09
N ALA A 327 9.79 25.41 27.06
CA ALA A 327 10.08 24.14 27.74
C ALA A 327 9.87 24.20 29.27
N TRP A 328 9.88 25.40 29.89
CA TRP A 328 9.59 25.59 31.31
C TRP A 328 8.21 25.08 31.75
N ARG A 329 7.23 25.05 30.84
CA ARG A 329 5.86 24.54 31.09
C ARG A 329 5.70 23.03 30.85
N ASP A 330 6.69 22.35 30.26
CA ASP A 330 6.60 20.95 29.84
C ASP A 330 6.26 20.00 30.99
N GLY A 331 6.75 20.26 32.18
CA GLY A 331 6.43 19.47 33.38
C GLY A 331 4.92 19.43 33.65
N PHE A 332 4.29 20.59 33.66
CA PHE A 332 2.82 20.71 33.83
C PHE A 332 2.05 20.08 32.66
N VAL A 333 2.44 20.43 31.43
CA VAL A 333 1.76 19.94 30.25
C VAL A 333 1.83 18.41 30.15
N ARG A 334 2.99 17.82 30.42
CA ARG A 334 3.21 16.36 30.42
C ARG A 334 2.38 15.64 31.50
N ALA A 335 2.19 16.24 32.63
CA ALA A 335 1.42 15.64 33.72
C ALA A 335 -0.10 15.72 33.51
N PHE A 336 -0.61 16.84 33.00
CA PHE A 336 -2.04 17.15 33.07
C PHE A 336 -2.74 17.36 31.73
N VAL A 337 -2.02 17.78 30.66
CA VAL A 337 -2.61 18.14 29.37
C VAL A 337 -2.35 17.10 28.30
N LEU A 338 -1.07 16.77 28.07
CA LEU A 338 -0.65 15.85 27.01
C LEU A 338 -1.38 14.49 27.06
N PRO A 339 -1.53 13.82 28.22
CA PRO A 339 -2.22 12.51 28.24
C PRO A 339 -3.67 12.58 27.77
N LYS A 340 -4.39 13.67 28.10
CA LYS A 340 -5.78 13.85 27.69
C LYS A 340 -5.90 14.10 26.20
N VAL A 341 -5.05 14.96 25.64
CA VAL A 341 -5.04 15.29 24.21
C VAL A 341 -4.62 14.08 23.39
N SER A 342 -3.56 13.38 23.82
CA SER A 342 -3.11 12.13 23.19
C SER A 342 -4.19 11.06 23.21
N HIS A 343 -4.86 10.85 24.34
CA HIS A 343 -5.94 9.87 24.44
C HIS A 343 -7.08 10.17 23.45
N LEU A 344 -7.48 11.43 23.33
CA LEU A 344 -8.51 11.85 22.36
C LEU A 344 -8.11 11.55 20.91
N LEU A 345 -6.84 11.78 20.56
CA LEU A 345 -6.33 11.45 19.23
C LEU A 345 -6.27 9.94 19.02
N LEU A 346 -5.59 9.22 19.91
CA LEU A 346 -5.36 7.77 19.76
C LEU A 346 -6.66 6.98 19.76
N SER A 347 -7.70 7.43 20.48
CA SER A 347 -9.02 6.80 20.47
C SER A 347 -9.69 6.85 19.08
N GLN A 348 -9.37 7.84 18.24
CA GLN A 348 -9.86 7.89 16.85
C GLN A 348 -9.26 6.78 15.97
N PHE A 349 -8.08 6.28 16.36
CA PHE A 349 -7.41 5.14 15.74
C PHE A 349 -7.71 3.80 16.46
N GLY A 350 -8.74 3.75 17.30
CA GLY A 350 -9.13 2.56 18.04
C GLY A 350 -8.40 2.34 19.36
N GLY A 351 -7.45 3.18 19.73
CA GLY A 351 -6.77 3.18 21.05
C GLY A 351 -5.76 2.05 21.29
N LYS A 352 -5.57 1.10 20.33
CA LYS A 352 -4.63 -0.02 20.44
C LYS A 352 -3.48 0.05 19.43
N LEU A 353 -3.47 1.05 18.58
CA LEU A 353 -2.52 1.14 17.48
C LEU A 353 -1.07 1.17 18.00
N ARG A 354 -0.27 0.18 17.63
CA ARG A 354 1.14 0.03 17.97
C ARG A 354 2.07 0.60 16.92
N ILE A 355 1.63 0.55 15.66
CA ILE A 355 2.41 1.03 14.53
C ILE A 355 1.49 1.46 13.39
N ALA A 356 1.78 2.62 12.84
CA ALA A 356 1.17 3.14 11.65
C ALA A 356 2.28 3.38 10.61
N ILE A 357 2.19 2.76 9.46
CA ILE A 357 3.20 2.88 8.41
C ILE A 357 2.64 3.76 7.31
N SER A 358 3.32 4.86 7.01
CA SER A 358 2.99 5.76 5.92
C SER A 358 3.98 5.60 4.78
N GLY A 359 3.48 5.39 3.56
CA GLY A 359 4.32 5.24 2.37
C GLY A 359 3.65 5.77 1.11
N GLY A 360 4.35 5.71 -0.01
CA GLY A 360 3.85 6.16 -1.33
C GLY A 360 3.98 7.65 -1.60
N ALA A 361 4.16 8.49 -0.57
CA ALA A 361 4.49 9.91 -0.66
C ALA A 361 5.13 10.38 0.66
N ALA A 362 5.78 11.54 0.64
CA ALA A 362 6.36 12.14 1.85
C ALA A 362 5.24 12.64 2.80
N LEU A 363 5.42 12.42 4.09
CA LEU A 363 4.53 12.96 5.13
C LEU A 363 4.95 14.38 5.46
N ASN A 364 4.02 15.33 5.37
CA ASN A 364 4.27 16.71 5.73
C ASN A 364 4.76 16.84 7.18
N MET A 365 5.79 17.66 7.42
CA MET A 365 6.43 17.81 8.74
C MET A 365 5.49 18.37 9.82
N GLU A 366 4.57 19.28 9.49
CA GLU A 366 3.60 19.80 10.46
C GLU A 366 2.62 18.72 10.89
N VAL A 367 2.20 17.87 9.92
CA VAL A 367 1.39 16.68 10.17
C VAL A 367 2.16 15.68 11.03
N ALA A 368 3.42 15.39 10.70
CA ALA A 368 4.28 14.51 11.47
C ALA A 368 4.48 15.01 12.91
N LYS A 369 4.78 16.30 13.11
CA LYS A 369 4.94 16.91 14.43
C LYS A 369 3.71 16.72 15.31
N LEU A 370 2.53 16.94 14.75
CA LEU A 370 1.27 16.76 15.48
C LEU A 370 1.09 15.31 15.91
N PHE A 371 1.17 14.38 14.96
CA PHE A 371 0.86 12.97 15.26
C PHE A 371 1.93 12.31 16.13
N CYS A 372 3.22 12.47 15.81
CA CYS A 372 4.31 11.94 16.62
C CYS A 372 4.35 12.61 18.00
N GLY A 373 4.10 13.93 18.06
CA GLY A 373 4.04 14.68 19.31
C GLY A 373 2.90 14.22 20.23
N LEU A 374 1.76 13.87 19.67
CA LEU A 374 0.64 13.31 20.43
C LEU A 374 0.72 11.80 20.65
N GLY A 375 1.84 11.17 20.26
CA GLY A 375 2.13 9.78 20.58
C GLY A 375 1.56 8.75 19.60
N LEU A 376 1.11 9.16 18.39
CA LEU A 376 0.77 8.21 17.35
C LEU A 376 2.08 7.56 16.83
N PRO A 377 2.20 6.21 16.87
CA PRO A 377 3.43 5.51 16.47
C PRO A 377 3.55 5.42 14.95
N ILE A 378 3.66 6.57 14.28
CA ILE A 378 3.75 6.65 12.82
C ILE A 378 5.20 6.63 12.36
N ILE A 379 5.50 5.77 11.38
CA ILE A 379 6.78 5.70 10.68
C ILE A 379 6.58 5.85 9.19
N GLN A 380 7.61 6.30 8.49
CA GLN A 380 7.61 6.40 7.03
C GLN A 380 8.46 5.31 6.40
N GLY A 381 8.04 4.84 5.22
CA GLY A 381 8.80 3.96 4.34
C GLY A 381 8.83 4.49 2.92
N TYR A 382 9.91 4.18 2.21
CA TYR A 382 10.14 4.50 0.83
C TYR A 382 10.33 3.22 0.00
N GLY A 383 9.80 3.25 -1.19
CA GLY A 383 9.94 2.18 -2.15
C GLY A 383 9.03 2.35 -3.36
N MET A 384 9.09 1.37 -4.24
CA MET A 384 8.35 1.35 -5.49
C MET A 384 8.02 -0.10 -5.89
N THR A 385 7.11 -0.28 -6.83
CA THR A 385 6.69 -1.62 -7.25
C THR A 385 7.88 -2.49 -7.65
N GLU A 386 8.84 -1.93 -8.35
CA GLU A 386 10.04 -2.58 -8.85
C GLU A 386 10.98 -3.11 -7.74
N THR A 387 10.78 -2.70 -6.49
CA THR A 387 11.57 -3.12 -5.33
C THR A 387 10.80 -3.97 -4.31
N SER A 388 9.57 -4.42 -4.63
CA SER A 388 8.72 -5.41 -3.93
C SER A 388 8.13 -5.06 -2.55
N PRO A 389 7.80 -3.85 -2.12
CA PRO A 389 8.16 -2.58 -2.70
C PRO A 389 9.24 -1.82 -1.92
N ILE A 390 9.56 -2.20 -0.66
CA ILE A 390 10.23 -1.33 0.32
C ILE A 390 11.75 -1.34 0.11
N ILE A 391 12.34 -0.14 0.01
CA ILE A 391 13.77 0.12 -0.07
C ILE A 391 14.32 0.52 1.29
N ALA A 392 13.67 1.49 1.94
CA ALA A 392 14.09 2.07 3.20
C ALA A 392 12.89 2.35 4.11
N GLY A 393 13.11 2.38 5.41
CA GLY A 393 12.08 2.67 6.38
C GLY A 393 12.64 3.22 7.69
N ASN A 394 11.88 4.11 8.33
CA ASN A 394 12.05 4.43 9.74
C ASN A 394 11.62 3.23 10.60
N SER A 395 12.09 3.16 11.84
CA SER A 395 11.60 2.23 12.84
C SER A 395 10.99 2.99 14.03
N LEU A 396 10.39 2.30 14.98
CA LEU A 396 9.91 2.94 16.22
C LEU A 396 11.05 3.39 17.14
N GLU A 397 12.21 2.76 17.00
CA GLU A 397 13.42 3.03 17.78
C GLU A 397 14.25 4.19 17.18
N GLU A 398 14.23 4.36 15.86
CA GLU A 398 14.92 5.42 15.13
C GLU A 398 13.96 6.00 14.10
N ASN A 399 13.28 7.09 14.47
CA ASN A 399 12.24 7.70 13.64
C ASN A 399 12.53 9.19 13.40
N HIS A 400 12.96 9.49 12.18
CA HIS A 400 13.23 10.84 11.71
C HIS A 400 12.23 11.19 10.60
N PRO A 401 11.13 11.89 10.92
CA PRO A 401 10.04 12.13 9.98
C PRO A 401 10.37 12.96 8.75
N ASP A 402 11.51 13.62 8.72
CA ASP A 402 12.05 14.33 7.54
C ASP A 402 12.86 13.40 6.62
N THR A 403 12.98 12.11 6.98
CA THR A 403 13.69 11.07 6.23
C THR A 403 12.78 9.85 6.03
N VAL A 404 13.20 8.97 5.16
CA VAL A 404 12.58 7.65 4.99
C VAL A 404 13.38 6.53 5.69
N GLY A 405 14.24 6.92 6.64
CA GLY A 405 14.99 5.97 7.47
C GLY A 405 16.17 5.33 6.77
N ARG A 406 16.54 4.13 7.22
CA ARG A 406 17.67 3.38 6.69
C ARG A 406 17.25 2.41 5.58
N PRO A 407 18.14 2.13 4.62
CA PRO A 407 17.95 1.01 3.70
C PRO A 407 17.70 -0.29 4.46
N PHE A 408 16.76 -1.10 3.96
CA PHE A 408 16.43 -2.38 4.56
C PHE A 408 17.59 -3.38 4.42
N ARG A 409 17.65 -4.31 5.35
CA ARG A 409 18.69 -5.35 5.33
C ARG A 409 18.66 -6.13 4.02
N GLY A 410 19.80 -6.18 3.35
CA GLY A 410 19.96 -6.84 2.04
C GLY A 410 19.62 -5.94 0.85
N VAL A 411 19.22 -4.69 1.10
CA VAL A 411 19.03 -3.68 0.06
C VAL A 411 20.21 -2.71 0.12
N GLU A 412 20.94 -2.60 -0.97
CA GLU A 412 22.02 -1.63 -1.13
C GLU A 412 21.47 -0.40 -1.82
N VAL A 413 21.84 0.78 -1.33
CA VAL A 413 21.42 2.07 -1.89
C VAL A 413 22.66 2.93 -2.11
N ARG A 414 22.77 3.54 -3.28
CA ARG A 414 23.79 4.56 -3.59
C ARG A 414 23.15 5.76 -4.27
N LEU A 415 23.88 6.86 -4.30
CA LEU A 415 23.54 8.03 -5.12
C LEU A 415 24.36 7.97 -6.40
N GLY A 416 23.68 8.01 -7.54
CA GLY A 416 24.28 8.08 -8.87
C GLY A 416 24.46 9.53 -9.34
N GLU A 417 24.58 9.69 -10.65
CA GLU A 417 24.67 11.01 -11.27
C GLU A 417 23.40 11.86 -10.96
N GLY A 418 23.60 13.11 -10.57
CA GLY A 418 22.49 14.01 -10.19
C GLY A 418 21.79 13.62 -8.90
N ASP A 419 22.48 12.93 -8.00
CA ASP A 419 21.94 12.40 -6.74
C ASP A 419 20.76 11.43 -6.92
N GLU A 420 20.69 10.76 -8.09
CA GLU A 420 19.70 9.71 -8.34
C GLU A 420 19.89 8.57 -7.36
N ILE A 421 18.82 8.18 -6.68
CA ILE A 421 18.79 6.99 -5.83
C ILE A 421 18.86 5.76 -6.72
N GLN A 422 19.88 4.94 -6.52
CA GLN A 422 20.06 3.67 -7.23
C GLN A 422 20.07 2.53 -6.22
N VAL A 423 19.42 1.42 -6.58
CA VAL A 423 19.13 0.33 -5.64
C VAL A 423 19.59 -1.01 -6.22
N ARG A 424 20.15 -1.86 -5.37
CA ARG A 424 20.49 -3.25 -5.68
C ARG A 424 20.12 -4.16 -4.53
N GLY A 425 19.56 -5.33 -4.81
CA GLY A 425 19.22 -6.31 -3.79
C GLY A 425 18.23 -7.37 -4.27
N PRO A 426 17.97 -8.39 -3.44
CA PRO A 426 17.15 -9.53 -3.81
C PRO A 426 15.67 -9.16 -4.02
N SER A 427 15.20 -8.01 -3.51
CA SER A 427 13.83 -7.53 -3.69
C SER A 427 13.62 -6.76 -5.00
N VAL A 428 14.68 -6.46 -5.76
CA VAL A 428 14.60 -5.69 -7.00
C VAL A 428 14.14 -6.59 -8.14
N THR A 429 13.14 -6.12 -8.92
CA THR A 429 12.69 -6.82 -10.13
C THR A 429 13.85 -7.03 -11.12
N LYS A 430 13.73 -8.05 -11.93
CA LYS A 430 14.69 -8.30 -13.03
C LYS A 430 14.07 -8.01 -14.40
N SER A 431 12.78 -7.74 -14.48
CA SER A 431 12.12 -7.62 -15.79
C SER A 431 10.80 -6.85 -15.75
N TYR A 432 10.44 -6.30 -16.92
CA TYR A 432 9.12 -5.80 -17.23
C TYR A 432 8.44 -6.70 -18.26
N TRP A 433 7.15 -6.91 -18.10
CA TRP A 433 6.36 -7.81 -18.96
C TRP A 433 6.43 -7.38 -20.42
N LYS A 434 6.97 -8.25 -21.29
CA LYS A 434 7.16 -8.00 -22.73
C LYS A 434 7.90 -6.71 -23.09
N ARG A 435 8.71 -6.16 -22.18
CA ARG A 435 9.38 -4.85 -22.39
C ARG A 435 10.88 -4.92 -22.07
N PRO A 436 11.69 -5.62 -22.91
CA PRO A 436 13.15 -5.66 -22.72
C PRO A 436 13.80 -4.27 -22.83
N ASP A 437 13.25 -3.37 -23.67
CA ASP A 437 13.65 -1.97 -23.79
C ASP A 437 13.55 -1.20 -22.45
N ALA A 438 12.51 -1.47 -21.70
CA ALA A 438 12.32 -0.85 -20.39
C ALA A 438 13.31 -1.39 -19.33
N VAL A 439 13.72 -2.64 -19.45
CA VAL A 439 14.75 -3.23 -18.56
C VAL A 439 16.09 -2.53 -18.78
N GLU A 440 16.54 -2.42 -20.04
CA GLU A 440 17.81 -1.77 -20.39
C GLU A 440 17.86 -0.32 -19.86
N ALA A 441 16.75 0.43 -20.02
CA ALA A 441 16.67 1.81 -19.53
C ALA A 441 16.62 1.93 -17.99
N ALA A 442 16.16 0.86 -17.30
CA ALA A 442 15.97 0.89 -15.85
C ALA A 442 17.21 0.55 -15.03
N PHE A 443 18.25 -0.04 -15.67
CA PHE A 443 19.46 -0.43 -14.97
C PHE A 443 20.68 0.32 -15.48
N THR A 444 21.67 0.49 -14.60
CA THR A 444 23.01 0.94 -14.98
C THR A 444 23.81 -0.24 -15.54
N GLU A 445 24.90 0.06 -16.24
CA GLU A 445 25.81 -0.97 -16.80
C GLU A 445 26.37 -1.92 -15.72
N ASP A 446 26.56 -1.42 -14.49
CA ASP A 446 27.04 -2.20 -13.33
C ASP A 446 25.90 -2.83 -12.50
N GLY A 447 24.65 -2.85 -13.03
CA GLY A 447 23.51 -3.62 -12.53
C GLY A 447 22.73 -2.98 -11.38
N TRP A 448 22.81 -1.65 -11.19
CA TRP A 448 21.96 -0.94 -10.23
C TRP A 448 20.67 -0.49 -10.89
N PHE A 449 19.59 -0.69 -10.19
CA PHE A 449 18.27 -0.21 -10.61
C PHE A 449 18.15 1.31 -10.37
N ARG A 450 17.78 2.04 -11.41
CA ARG A 450 17.53 3.49 -11.39
C ARG A 450 16.12 3.77 -10.91
N THR A 451 15.97 4.41 -9.75
CA THR A 451 14.64 4.70 -9.23
C THR A 451 13.96 5.89 -9.93
N GLY A 452 14.77 6.78 -10.48
CA GLY A 452 14.32 8.07 -10.99
C GLY A 452 13.97 9.06 -9.88
N ASP A 453 14.21 8.72 -8.62
CA ASP A 453 14.04 9.60 -7.47
C ASP A 453 15.39 10.19 -7.06
N VAL A 454 15.40 11.43 -6.60
CA VAL A 454 16.57 12.16 -6.11
C VAL A 454 16.59 12.15 -4.60
N GLY A 455 17.74 11.96 -3.99
CA GLY A 455 17.87 11.92 -2.55
C GLY A 455 19.22 12.33 -2.02
N GLU A 456 19.35 12.26 -0.70
CA GLU A 456 20.62 12.44 0.00
C GLU A 456 20.68 11.52 1.22
N PHE A 457 21.88 11.22 1.69
CA PHE A 457 22.09 10.61 3.00
C PHE A 457 22.41 11.69 4.03
N THR A 458 21.75 11.63 5.18
CA THR A 458 22.14 12.45 6.33
C THR A 458 23.50 11.97 6.88
N PRO A 459 24.18 12.77 7.72
CA PRO A 459 25.43 12.33 8.38
C PRO A 459 25.28 11.02 9.17
N GLU A 460 24.08 10.74 9.68
CA GLU A 460 23.74 9.53 10.41
C GLU A 460 23.46 8.32 9.50
N GLY A 461 23.45 8.54 8.17
CA GLY A 461 23.19 7.50 7.16
C GLY A 461 21.70 7.22 6.92
N LEU A 462 20.81 8.15 7.26
CA LEU A 462 19.39 8.08 6.93
C LEU A 462 19.15 8.62 5.51
N LEU A 463 18.26 7.98 4.75
CA LEU A 463 17.90 8.40 3.40
C LEU A 463 16.81 9.47 3.46
N ARG A 464 17.03 10.59 2.77
CA ARG A 464 16.04 11.65 2.54
C ARG A 464 15.71 11.74 1.06
N ILE A 465 14.43 11.75 0.73
CA ILE A 465 13.95 11.93 -0.65
C ILE A 465 13.77 13.41 -0.91
N LYS A 466 14.29 13.90 -2.04
CA LYS A 466 14.20 15.29 -2.47
C LYS A 466 13.17 15.51 -3.60
N GLY A 467 12.79 14.45 -4.31
CA GLY A 467 11.81 14.53 -5.40
C GLY A 467 12.11 13.53 -6.51
N ARG A 468 11.45 13.70 -7.65
CA ARG A 468 11.68 12.88 -8.84
C ARG A 468 12.43 13.65 -9.91
N ILE A 469 13.38 13.01 -10.57
CA ILE A 469 14.19 13.61 -11.64
C ILE A 469 13.30 14.26 -12.71
N LYS A 470 12.22 13.59 -13.10
CA LYS A 470 11.30 14.07 -14.15
C LYS A 470 10.31 15.13 -13.70
N GLU A 471 10.19 15.34 -12.39
CA GLU A 471 9.30 16.33 -11.79
C GLU A 471 10.05 17.57 -11.33
N ILE A 472 11.39 17.50 -11.24
CA ILE A 472 12.21 18.67 -10.90
C ILE A 472 12.04 19.73 -11.99
N ILE A 473 11.51 20.88 -11.58
CA ILE A 473 11.35 22.04 -12.44
C ILE A 473 12.71 22.74 -12.57
N VAL A 474 13.19 22.89 -13.80
CA VAL A 474 14.36 23.72 -14.08
C VAL A 474 13.87 25.06 -14.62
N THR A 475 14.04 26.11 -13.83
CA THR A 475 13.63 27.45 -14.23
C THR A 475 14.53 28.00 -15.36
N SER A 476 14.08 29.05 -16.04
CA SER A 476 14.92 29.72 -17.07
C SER A 476 16.20 30.35 -16.51
N THR A 477 16.30 30.48 -15.19
CA THR A 477 17.51 30.93 -14.47
C THR A 477 18.44 29.78 -14.11
N GLY A 478 18.05 28.50 -14.41
CA GLY A 478 18.82 27.30 -14.10
C GLY A 478 18.64 26.79 -12.67
N GLU A 479 17.72 27.36 -11.91
CA GLU A 479 17.39 26.91 -10.57
C GLU A 479 16.58 25.61 -10.66
N LYS A 480 16.97 24.60 -9.86
CA LYS A 480 16.29 23.30 -9.76
C LYS A 480 15.37 23.29 -8.55
N ILE A 481 14.07 23.15 -8.79
CA ILE A 481 13.03 23.23 -7.75
C ILE A 481 12.27 21.91 -7.73
N ALA A 482 12.19 21.29 -6.56
CA ALA A 482 11.29 20.16 -6.32
C ALA A 482 9.87 20.70 -6.08
N PRO A 483 8.90 20.46 -6.97
CA PRO A 483 7.54 20.99 -6.83
C PRO A 483 6.83 20.45 -5.61
N THR A 484 7.09 19.20 -5.24
CA THR A 484 6.44 18.48 -4.14
C THR A 484 6.52 19.20 -2.79
N ASP A 485 7.64 19.86 -2.48
CA ASP A 485 7.79 20.62 -1.24
C ASP A 485 6.86 21.83 -1.19
N LEU A 486 6.71 22.51 -2.33
CA LEU A 486 5.81 23.65 -2.46
C LEU A 486 4.35 23.23 -2.43
N GLU A 487 4.02 22.14 -3.14
CA GLU A 487 2.68 21.55 -3.17
C GLU A 487 2.26 21.13 -1.77
N ASN A 488 3.09 20.38 -1.06
CA ASN A 488 2.85 19.96 0.32
C ASN A 488 2.68 21.14 1.28
N ALA A 489 3.46 22.23 1.09
CA ALA A 489 3.32 23.43 1.91
C ALA A 489 1.97 24.12 1.67
N LEU A 490 1.53 24.21 0.42
CA LEU A 490 0.25 24.82 0.05
C LEU A 490 -0.95 23.97 0.52
N GLU A 491 -0.88 22.65 0.40
CA GLU A 491 -1.96 21.74 0.81
C GLU A 491 -2.15 21.63 2.33
N THR A 492 -1.28 22.27 3.13
CA THR A 492 -1.55 22.46 4.56
C THR A 492 -2.67 23.47 4.83
N ASP A 493 -2.93 24.37 3.89
CA ASP A 493 -4.07 25.29 3.96
C ASP A 493 -5.36 24.55 3.53
N PRO A 494 -6.42 24.55 4.35
CA PRO A 494 -7.69 23.89 4.05
C PRO A 494 -8.37 24.34 2.76
N LEU A 495 -7.98 25.49 2.20
CA LEU A 495 -8.49 25.99 0.94
C LEU A 495 -8.12 25.11 -0.25
N PHE A 496 -6.93 24.50 -0.21
CA PHE A 496 -6.40 23.68 -1.30
C PHE A 496 -6.71 22.20 -1.09
N GLU A 497 -7.40 21.58 -2.04
CA GLU A 497 -7.64 20.14 -2.05
C GLU A 497 -6.51 19.40 -2.75
N GLN A 498 -6.02 19.98 -3.84
CA GLN A 498 -4.87 19.50 -4.61
C GLN A 498 -4.16 20.68 -5.24
N THR A 499 -2.85 20.61 -5.31
CA THR A 499 -2.01 21.61 -5.96
C THR A 499 -1.07 20.98 -6.96
N TYR A 500 -0.75 21.69 -8.01
CA TYR A 500 0.22 21.30 -9.02
C TYR A 500 1.05 22.50 -9.43
N VAL A 501 2.35 22.45 -9.13
CA VAL A 501 3.29 23.54 -9.43
C VAL A 501 3.91 23.31 -10.80
N VAL A 502 3.90 24.35 -11.64
CA VAL A 502 4.50 24.35 -12.98
C VAL A 502 5.43 25.55 -13.15
N GLY A 503 6.50 25.39 -13.90
CA GLY A 503 7.46 26.50 -14.09
C GLY A 503 8.65 26.14 -14.97
N GLU A 504 8.60 25.00 -15.67
CA GLU A 504 9.68 24.53 -16.54
C GLU A 504 10.04 25.58 -17.58
N ASN A 505 11.35 25.95 -17.63
CA ASN A 505 11.89 27.00 -18.51
C ASN A 505 11.24 28.40 -18.34
N ARG A 506 10.61 28.68 -17.18
CA ARG A 506 10.02 29.98 -16.85
C ARG A 506 10.83 30.66 -15.74
N PRO A 507 10.85 32.01 -15.70
CA PRO A 507 11.49 32.75 -14.61
C PRO A 507 10.60 32.84 -13.34
N PHE A 508 9.46 32.18 -13.32
CA PHE A 508 8.50 32.15 -12.22
C PHE A 508 7.80 30.78 -12.17
N LEU A 509 7.27 30.45 -11.00
CA LEU A 509 6.40 29.29 -10.80
C LEU A 509 4.93 29.70 -10.91
N THR A 510 4.11 28.79 -11.39
CA THR A 510 2.66 28.93 -11.47
C THR A 510 1.99 27.77 -10.75
N LEU A 511 0.86 28.03 -10.12
CA LEU A 511 0.08 27.03 -9.42
C LEU A 511 -1.22 26.74 -10.17
N VAL A 512 -1.52 25.47 -10.37
CA VAL A 512 -2.85 24.98 -10.70
C VAL A 512 -3.41 24.31 -9.44
N ALA A 513 -4.58 24.74 -8.98
CA ALA A 513 -5.13 24.25 -7.73
C ALA A 513 -6.59 23.80 -7.86
N VAL A 514 -6.92 22.72 -7.17
CA VAL A 514 -8.31 22.34 -6.88
C VAL A 514 -8.66 22.89 -5.50
N LEU A 515 -9.69 23.71 -5.45
CA LEU A 515 -10.11 24.35 -4.21
C LEU A 515 -11.22 23.56 -3.53
N GLN A 516 -11.18 23.51 -2.21
CA GLN A 516 -12.26 22.99 -1.38
C GLN A 516 -13.48 23.92 -1.48
N GLY A 517 -14.58 23.42 -2.05
CA GLY A 517 -15.74 24.27 -2.39
C GLY A 517 -16.36 25.03 -1.20
N GLU A 518 -16.38 24.41 -0.02
CA GLU A 518 -16.88 25.06 1.21
C GLU A 518 -15.92 26.14 1.72
N GLU A 519 -14.61 25.88 1.70
CA GLU A 519 -13.60 26.84 2.14
C GLU A 519 -13.49 28.00 1.17
N TRP A 520 -13.60 27.72 -0.14
CA TRP A 520 -13.64 28.78 -1.15
C TRP A 520 -14.83 29.73 -0.94
N LYS A 521 -16.05 29.20 -0.68
CA LYS A 521 -17.21 30.04 -0.38
C LYS A 521 -16.96 30.92 0.83
N ARG A 522 -16.47 30.34 1.93
CA ARG A 522 -16.14 31.08 3.16
C ARG A 522 -15.09 32.18 2.92
N THR A 523 -14.05 31.87 2.16
CA THR A 523 -12.98 32.82 1.83
C THR A 523 -13.51 33.94 0.94
N ALA A 524 -14.29 33.59 -0.09
CA ALA A 524 -14.91 34.56 -0.99
C ALA A 524 -15.87 35.50 -0.27
N GLU A 525 -16.71 34.98 0.63
CA GLU A 525 -17.61 35.79 1.48
C GLU A 525 -16.81 36.71 2.43
N GLY A 526 -15.63 36.32 2.88
CA GLY A 526 -14.76 37.14 3.73
C GLY A 526 -13.98 38.23 2.96
N LEU A 527 -13.87 38.08 1.64
CA LEU A 527 -13.17 39.06 0.78
C LEU A 527 -14.12 40.10 0.14
N GLY A 528 -15.44 39.91 0.23
CA GLY A 528 -16.48 40.82 -0.28
C GLY A 528 -16.93 40.49 -1.68
#